data_deddc139cde4cf866f40309afe78e418
#
_entry.id   deddc139cde4cf866f40309afe78e418
#
_cell.length_a   1.000
_cell.length_b   1.000
_cell.length_c   1.000
_cell.angle_alpha   90.00
_cell.angle_beta   90.00
_cell.angle_gamma   90.00
#
_symmetry.space_group_name_H-M   'P 1'
#
loop_
_entity.id
_entity.type
_entity.pdbx_description
1 polymer ?
#
loop_
_entity_poly.entity_id
_entity_poly.type
_entity_poly.pdbx_seq_one_letter_code
_entity_poly.pdbx_strand_id
1 'polypeptide(L)'
;MNIILGVGTLVAVLIIMTLFLKFAPYGKEGLQVLSGAACATFLPQAFLSYAIGGILHIKFLQDIGDLAGSLGGIAVGILTCINLGVSPVFAIIVGLVLKDFSLLPAFIAAYIVAFIIKFIQKKVPEGLDLIVVILIAPALVYGLASLINPGVTAVLNQIAGAVNSVGDSSPYALAI
;
A
#
# COMPACT_ATOMS: atom_id res chain seq x y z
N MET A 1 21.84 -19.33 -5.76
CA MET A 1 21.83 -18.65 -4.46
C MET A 1 20.64 -17.69 -4.32
N ASN A 2 20.24 -17.00 -5.40
CA ASN A 2 19.14 -16.04 -5.36
C ASN A 2 17.73 -16.65 -5.14
N ILE A 3 17.46 -17.86 -5.65
CA ILE A 3 16.16 -18.53 -5.51
C ILE A 3 15.88 -18.92 -4.07
N ILE A 4 16.85 -19.50 -3.36
CA ILE A 4 16.69 -19.91 -1.96
C ILE A 4 16.46 -18.68 -1.08
N LEU A 5 17.18 -17.60 -1.34
CA LEU A 5 17.04 -16.35 -0.61
C LEU A 5 15.64 -15.72 -0.85
N GLY A 6 15.17 -15.73 -2.10
CA GLY A 6 13.85 -15.21 -2.45
C GLY A 6 12.71 -16.03 -1.87
N VAL A 7 12.78 -17.35 -1.90
CA VAL A 7 11.80 -18.23 -1.25
C VAL A 7 11.81 -18.01 0.27
N GLY A 8 13.00 -17.90 0.88
CA GLY A 8 13.13 -17.56 2.30
C GLY A 8 12.48 -16.23 2.65
N THR A 9 12.65 -15.22 1.80
CA THR A 9 12.03 -13.90 1.98
C THR A 9 10.50 -13.97 1.87
N LEU A 10 9.97 -14.73 0.91
CA LEU A 10 8.52 -14.96 0.77
C LEU A 10 7.94 -15.63 2.03
N VAL A 11 8.58 -16.67 2.53
CA VAL A 11 8.16 -17.36 3.76
C VAL A 11 8.21 -16.39 4.95
N ALA A 12 9.25 -15.58 5.07
CA ALA A 12 9.36 -14.58 6.12
C ALA A 12 8.22 -13.53 6.05
N VAL A 13 7.89 -13.04 4.85
CA VAL A 13 6.78 -12.11 4.64
C VAL A 13 5.45 -12.76 5.02
N LEU A 14 5.21 -14.02 4.64
CA LEU A 14 3.99 -14.75 5.04
C LEU A 14 3.88 -14.91 6.54
N ILE A 15 4.98 -15.20 7.24
CA ILE A 15 5.01 -15.28 8.70
C ILE A 15 4.68 -13.91 9.31
N ILE A 16 5.30 -12.83 8.84
CA ILE A 16 5.04 -11.47 9.32
C ILE A 16 3.57 -11.09 9.10
N MET A 17 3.00 -11.37 7.93
CA MET A 17 1.59 -11.13 7.64
C MET A 17 0.66 -11.94 8.54
N THR A 18 1.00 -13.19 8.82
CA THR A 18 0.22 -14.05 9.73
C THR A 18 0.29 -13.54 11.18
N LEU A 19 1.47 -13.10 11.62
CA LEU A 19 1.64 -12.47 12.93
C LEU A 19 0.88 -11.15 13.03
N PHE A 20 0.93 -10.34 11.98
CA PHE A 20 0.15 -9.10 11.90
C PHE A 20 -1.35 -9.38 12.02
N LEU A 21 -1.89 -10.36 11.28
CA LEU A 21 -3.29 -10.79 11.37
C LEU A 21 -3.71 -11.18 12.79
N LYS A 22 -2.81 -11.86 13.52
CA LYS A 22 -3.13 -12.45 14.81
C LYS A 22 -2.96 -11.49 15.97
N PHE A 23 -1.95 -10.64 15.93
CA PHE A 23 -1.52 -9.83 17.08
C PHE A 23 -1.76 -8.33 16.89
N ALA A 24 -1.84 -7.81 15.67
CA ALA A 24 -2.05 -6.38 15.47
C ALA A 24 -3.51 -6.00 15.72
N PRO A 25 -3.78 -4.87 16.39
CA PRO A 25 -5.13 -4.34 16.53
C PRO A 25 -5.69 -4.02 15.14
N TYR A 26 -6.89 -4.51 14.83
CA TYR A 26 -7.50 -4.38 13.49
C TYR A 26 -6.66 -5.02 12.35
N GLY A 27 -5.90 -6.07 12.64
CA GLY A 27 -5.03 -6.72 11.65
C GLY A 27 -5.79 -7.32 10.47
N LYS A 28 -6.96 -7.91 10.70
CA LYS A 28 -7.84 -8.47 9.64
C LYS A 28 -8.37 -7.35 8.74
N GLU A 29 -8.88 -6.30 9.32
CA GLU A 29 -9.40 -5.11 8.64
C GLU A 29 -8.28 -4.44 7.83
N GLY A 30 -7.09 -4.33 8.39
CA GLY A 30 -5.92 -3.78 7.71
C GLY A 30 -5.52 -4.57 6.46
N LEU A 31 -5.45 -5.90 6.53
CA LEU A 31 -5.15 -6.72 5.35
C LEU A 31 -6.27 -6.70 4.31
N GLN A 32 -7.53 -6.64 4.75
CA GLN A 32 -8.66 -6.50 3.84
C GLN A 32 -8.60 -5.19 3.07
N VAL A 33 -8.22 -4.10 3.74
CA VAL A 33 -8.00 -2.79 3.13
C VAL A 33 -6.85 -2.84 2.12
N LEU A 34 -5.72 -3.45 2.50
CA LEU A 34 -4.56 -3.57 1.61
C LEU A 34 -4.92 -4.35 0.33
N SER A 35 -5.62 -5.47 0.47
CA SER A 35 -6.11 -6.25 -0.67
C SER A 35 -7.12 -5.48 -1.51
N GLY A 36 -8.06 -4.78 -0.89
CA GLY A 36 -9.05 -3.96 -1.57
C GLY A 36 -8.42 -2.82 -2.36
N ALA A 37 -7.46 -2.10 -1.78
CA ALA A 37 -6.73 -1.02 -2.46
C ALA A 37 -5.90 -1.57 -3.63
N ALA A 38 -5.23 -2.72 -3.46
CA ALA A 38 -4.49 -3.38 -4.52
C ALA A 38 -5.40 -3.75 -5.69
N CYS A 39 -6.55 -4.38 -5.42
CA CYS A 39 -7.53 -4.70 -6.45
C CYS A 39 -8.07 -3.44 -7.15
N ALA A 40 -8.42 -2.40 -6.39
CA ALA A 40 -8.97 -1.16 -6.94
C ALA A 40 -8.00 -0.41 -7.85
N THR A 41 -6.70 -0.60 -7.70
CA THR A 41 -5.67 0.09 -8.48
C THR A 41 -5.05 -0.79 -9.56
N PHE A 42 -4.66 -2.02 -9.23
CA PHE A 42 -3.97 -2.90 -10.18
C PHE A 42 -4.90 -3.54 -11.20
N LEU A 43 -6.16 -3.86 -10.85
CA LEU A 43 -7.09 -4.42 -11.84
C LEU A 43 -7.43 -3.42 -12.96
N PRO A 44 -7.79 -2.16 -12.68
CA PRO A 44 -7.96 -1.18 -13.76
C PRO A 44 -6.70 -1.01 -14.61
N GLN A 45 -5.52 -0.96 -14.01
CA GLN A 45 -4.27 -0.90 -14.75
C GLN A 45 -4.09 -2.12 -15.65
N ALA A 46 -4.24 -3.32 -15.11
CA ALA A 46 -4.07 -4.55 -15.88
C ALA A 46 -5.05 -4.66 -17.05
N PHE A 47 -6.33 -4.34 -16.83
CA PHE A 47 -7.34 -4.46 -17.88
C PHE A 47 -7.34 -3.28 -18.83
N LEU A 48 -7.32 -2.06 -18.34
CA LEU A 48 -7.44 -0.88 -19.19
C LEU A 48 -6.11 -0.52 -19.87
N SER A 49 -4.99 -0.50 -19.12
CA SER A 49 -3.71 -0.12 -19.70
C SER A 49 -3.13 -1.26 -20.53
N TYR A 50 -2.92 -2.43 -19.93
CA TYR A 50 -2.18 -3.51 -20.61
C TYR A 50 -3.05 -4.36 -21.54
N ALA A 51 -4.21 -4.86 -21.07
CA ALA A 51 -5.00 -5.77 -21.89
C ALA A 51 -5.75 -5.03 -23.02
N ILE A 52 -6.68 -4.15 -22.70
CA ILE A 52 -7.53 -3.52 -23.72
C ILE A 52 -6.76 -2.40 -24.43
N GLY A 53 -6.23 -1.44 -23.68
CA GLY A 53 -5.53 -0.28 -24.22
C GLY A 53 -4.25 -0.66 -24.95
N GLY A 54 -3.48 -1.63 -24.43
CA GLY A 54 -2.25 -2.12 -25.04
C GLY A 54 -2.51 -2.90 -26.32
N ILE A 55 -3.44 -3.85 -26.32
CA ILE A 55 -3.74 -4.70 -27.49
C ILE A 55 -4.42 -3.88 -28.59
N LEU A 56 -5.39 -3.04 -28.24
CA LEU A 56 -6.13 -2.23 -29.22
C LEU A 56 -5.44 -0.90 -29.57
N HIS A 57 -4.30 -0.60 -28.97
CA HIS A 57 -3.54 0.65 -29.11
C HIS A 57 -4.38 1.91 -28.80
N ILE A 58 -5.31 1.82 -27.85
CA ILE A 58 -6.18 2.93 -27.43
C ILE A 58 -5.49 3.68 -26.28
N LYS A 59 -4.79 4.77 -26.62
CA LYS A 59 -4.03 5.56 -25.64
C LYS A 59 -4.86 6.07 -24.47
N PHE A 60 -6.10 6.51 -24.71
CA PHE A 60 -7.01 6.97 -23.65
C PHE A 60 -7.24 5.91 -22.56
N LEU A 61 -7.38 4.63 -22.93
CA LEU A 61 -7.54 3.54 -21.97
C LEU A 61 -6.25 3.24 -21.24
N GLN A 62 -5.10 3.32 -21.92
CA GLN A 62 -3.79 3.18 -21.29
C GLN A 62 -3.59 4.26 -20.22
N ASP A 63 -3.84 5.52 -20.56
CA ASP A 63 -3.67 6.66 -19.67
C ASP A 63 -4.57 6.53 -18.40
N ILE A 64 -5.83 6.08 -18.55
CA ILE A 64 -6.73 5.83 -17.41
C ILE A 64 -6.22 4.67 -16.53
N GLY A 65 -5.81 3.57 -17.16
CA GLY A 65 -5.29 2.41 -16.41
C GLY A 65 -4.03 2.76 -15.64
N ASP A 66 -3.09 3.47 -16.26
CA ASP A 66 -1.85 3.90 -15.63
C ASP A 66 -2.09 4.90 -14.49
N LEU A 67 -3.05 5.83 -14.70
CA LEU A 67 -3.48 6.74 -13.63
C LEU A 67 -4.01 5.95 -12.43
N ALA A 68 -4.93 5.00 -12.65
CA ALA A 68 -5.49 4.18 -11.58
C ALA A 68 -4.38 3.40 -10.83
N GLY A 69 -3.44 2.80 -11.56
CA GLY A 69 -2.30 2.07 -10.97
C GLY A 69 -1.38 2.96 -10.13
N SER A 70 -1.19 4.21 -10.54
CA SER A 70 -0.32 5.16 -9.82
C SER A 70 -0.88 5.66 -8.49
N LEU A 71 -2.19 5.52 -8.26
CA LEU A 71 -2.87 6.04 -7.07
C LEU A 71 -2.92 5.05 -5.90
N GLY A 72 -2.19 3.95 -5.95
CA GLY A 72 -2.21 2.89 -4.94
C GLY A 72 -1.90 3.38 -3.53
N GLY A 73 -0.89 4.22 -3.37
CA GLY A 73 -0.52 4.82 -2.07
C GLY A 73 -1.63 5.70 -1.49
N ILE A 74 -2.28 6.51 -2.33
CA ILE A 74 -3.41 7.34 -1.93
C ILE A 74 -4.58 6.45 -1.49
N ALA A 75 -4.95 5.48 -2.32
CA ALA A 75 -6.09 4.60 -2.07
C ALA A 75 -5.94 3.84 -0.75
N VAL A 76 -4.79 3.20 -0.54
CA VAL A 76 -4.53 2.44 0.69
C VAL A 76 -4.46 3.34 1.92
N GLY A 77 -3.87 4.54 1.80
CA GLY A 77 -3.79 5.50 2.90
C GLY A 77 -5.17 5.95 3.39
N ILE A 78 -6.04 6.34 2.45
CA ILE A 78 -7.42 6.75 2.75
C ILE A 78 -8.21 5.60 3.38
N LEU A 79 -8.22 4.44 2.70
CA LEU A 79 -9.00 3.28 3.15
C LEU A 79 -8.54 2.75 4.50
N THR A 80 -7.22 2.75 4.77
CA THR A 80 -6.69 2.34 6.07
C THR A 80 -7.20 3.25 7.18
N CYS A 81 -7.12 4.55 7.00
CA CYS A 81 -7.59 5.52 8.00
C CYS A 81 -9.10 5.39 8.25
N ILE A 82 -9.92 5.31 7.19
CA ILE A 82 -11.38 5.16 7.31
C ILE A 82 -11.74 3.85 8.04
N ASN A 83 -11.11 2.75 7.66
CA ASN A 83 -11.40 1.43 8.25
C ASN A 83 -11.00 1.35 9.73
N LEU A 84 -9.97 2.10 10.11
CA LEU A 84 -9.57 2.25 11.51
C LEU A 84 -10.43 3.26 12.28
N GLY A 85 -11.45 3.88 11.66
CA GLY A 85 -12.39 4.79 12.31
C GLY A 85 -11.88 6.23 12.44
N VAL A 86 -10.94 6.64 11.58
CA VAL A 86 -10.54 8.04 11.42
C VAL A 86 -11.57 8.73 10.51
N SER A 87 -11.91 10.00 10.81
CA SER A 87 -12.86 10.75 9.98
C SER A 87 -12.40 10.86 8.53
N PRO A 88 -13.32 10.86 7.55
CA PRO A 88 -12.98 10.92 6.13
C PRO A 88 -12.07 12.09 5.74
N VAL A 89 -12.27 13.25 6.36
CA VAL A 89 -11.45 14.44 6.09
C VAL A 89 -9.99 14.20 6.44
N PHE A 90 -9.72 13.63 7.61
CA PHE A 90 -8.37 13.31 8.04
C PHE A 90 -7.76 12.17 7.23
N ALA A 91 -8.58 11.19 6.85
CA ALA A 91 -8.15 10.09 5.98
C ALA A 91 -7.68 10.60 4.62
N ILE A 92 -8.39 11.56 4.02
CA ILE A 92 -8.01 12.18 2.75
C ILE A 92 -6.67 12.92 2.89
N ILE A 93 -6.48 13.69 3.96
CA ILE A 93 -5.22 14.40 4.23
C ILE A 93 -4.04 13.42 4.28
N VAL A 94 -4.20 12.31 5.00
CA VAL A 94 -3.18 11.26 5.10
C VAL A 94 -2.91 10.63 3.73
N GLY A 95 -3.95 10.27 3.00
CA GLY A 95 -3.82 9.61 1.71
C GLY A 95 -3.14 10.47 0.65
N LEU A 96 -3.50 11.75 0.53
CA LEU A 96 -2.94 12.64 -0.48
C LEU A 96 -1.41 12.76 -0.39
N VAL A 97 -0.86 12.71 0.81
CA VAL A 97 0.59 12.80 1.05
C VAL A 97 1.32 11.52 0.63
N LEU A 98 0.59 10.41 0.51
CA LEU A 98 1.15 9.10 0.15
C LEU A 98 1.19 8.81 -1.36
N LYS A 99 0.94 9.81 -2.20
CA LYS A 99 0.82 9.64 -3.67
C LYS A 99 2.05 8.99 -4.32
N ASP A 100 3.25 9.29 -3.82
CA ASP A 100 4.52 8.84 -4.40
C ASP A 100 5.04 7.54 -3.76
N PHE A 101 4.27 6.95 -2.85
CA PHE A 101 4.63 5.72 -2.16
C PHE A 101 3.85 4.53 -2.70
N SER A 102 4.51 3.37 -2.76
CA SER A 102 3.84 2.11 -3.10
C SER A 102 2.91 1.65 -1.97
N LEU A 103 2.03 0.68 -2.26
CA LEU A 103 0.98 0.21 -1.35
C LEU A 103 1.47 -0.15 0.05
N LEU A 104 2.59 -0.91 0.17
CA LEU A 104 3.04 -1.41 1.46
C LEU A 104 3.61 -0.32 2.38
N PRO A 105 4.55 0.54 1.96
CA PRO A 105 5.01 1.65 2.79
C PRO A 105 3.87 2.60 3.17
N ALA A 106 2.98 2.90 2.22
CA ALA A 106 1.82 3.75 2.45
C ALA A 106 0.85 3.13 3.48
N PHE A 107 0.58 1.83 3.38
CA PHE A 107 -0.24 1.10 4.34
C PHE A 107 0.33 1.18 5.76
N ILE A 108 1.61 0.83 5.93
CA ILE A 108 2.24 0.80 7.26
C ILE A 108 2.26 2.20 7.89
N ALA A 109 2.62 3.23 7.10
CA ALA A 109 2.64 4.61 7.59
C ALA A 109 1.23 5.10 7.97
N ALA A 110 0.22 4.87 7.11
CA ALA A 110 -1.16 5.24 7.38
C ALA A 110 -1.74 4.50 8.59
N TYR A 111 -1.41 3.22 8.74
CA TYR A 111 -1.84 2.40 9.86
C TYR A 111 -1.34 2.96 11.20
N ILE A 112 -0.07 3.31 11.29
CA ILE A 112 0.53 3.91 12.50
C ILE A 112 -0.09 5.29 12.78
N VAL A 113 -0.17 6.15 11.75
CA VAL A 113 -0.67 7.52 11.90
C VAL A 113 -2.16 7.55 12.24
N ALA A 114 -2.96 6.59 11.77
CA ALA A 114 -4.36 6.48 12.14
C ALA A 114 -4.57 6.37 13.66
N PHE A 115 -3.73 5.59 14.35
CA PHE A 115 -3.80 5.52 15.83
C PHE A 115 -3.40 6.85 16.49
N ILE A 116 -2.40 7.54 15.94
CA ILE A 116 -1.98 8.86 16.44
C ILE A 116 -3.13 9.87 16.27
N ILE A 117 -3.78 9.89 15.11
CA ILE A 117 -4.93 10.76 14.86
C ILE A 117 -6.07 10.46 15.83
N LYS A 118 -6.40 9.18 16.04
CA LYS A 118 -7.43 8.78 17.01
C LYS A 118 -7.10 9.21 18.44
N PHE A 119 -5.82 9.18 18.80
CA PHE A 119 -5.37 9.69 20.10
C PHE A 119 -5.54 11.20 20.20
N ILE A 120 -5.18 11.95 19.16
CA ILE A 120 -5.37 13.42 19.08
C ILE A 120 -6.86 13.77 19.18
N GLN A 121 -7.72 13.10 18.41
CA GLN A 121 -9.17 13.32 18.44
C GLN A 121 -9.80 13.10 19.82
N LYS A 122 -9.23 12.21 20.63
CA LYS A 122 -9.71 11.98 22.00
C LYS A 122 -9.27 13.04 23.03
N LYS A 123 -8.15 13.73 22.75
CA LYS A 123 -7.52 14.65 23.70
C LYS A 123 -7.74 16.11 23.36
N VAL A 124 -7.98 16.44 22.10
CA VAL A 124 -8.11 17.80 21.60
C VAL A 124 -9.60 18.09 21.40
N PRO A 125 -10.10 19.27 21.85
CA PRO A 125 -11.48 19.69 21.62
C PRO A 125 -11.85 19.75 20.14
N GLU A 126 -13.11 19.47 19.82
CA GLU A 126 -13.65 19.57 18.47
C GLU A 126 -13.38 20.97 17.86
N GLY A 127 -12.90 20.97 16.63
CA GLY A 127 -12.51 22.18 15.89
C GLY A 127 -11.02 22.50 15.97
N LEU A 128 -10.35 22.30 17.10
CA LEU A 128 -8.90 22.43 17.20
C LEU A 128 -8.20 21.15 16.72
N ASP A 129 -8.84 20.00 16.81
CA ASP A 129 -8.34 18.72 16.31
C ASP A 129 -8.04 18.79 14.80
N LEU A 130 -8.88 19.46 14.02
CA LEU A 130 -8.68 19.68 12.60
C LEU A 130 -7.36 20.41 12.31
N ILE A 131 -7.08 21.51 13.02
CA ILE A 131 -5.85 22.29 12.84
C ILE A 131 -4.61 21.45 13.21
N VAL A 132 -4.68 20.75 14.35
CA VAL A 132 -3.59 19.91 14.83
C VAL A 132 -3.30 18.75 13.85
N VAL A 133 -4.34 18.09 13.35
CA VAL A 133 -4.18 16.97 12.41
C VAL A 133 -3.67 17.46 11.06
N ILE A 134 -4.17 18.59 10.52
CA ILE A 134 -3.67 19.14 9.25
C ILE A 134 -2.17 19.46 9.31
N LEU A 135 -1.67 19.94 10.44
CA LEU A 135 -0.27 20.30 10.59
C LEU A 135 0.63 19.08 10.84
N ILE A 136 0.17 18.16 11.68
CA ILE A 136 1.03 17.07 12.19
C ILE A 136 0.93 15.81 11.31
N ALA A 137 -0.27 15.41 10.89
CA ALA A 137 -0.48 14.15 10.20
C ALA A 137 0.28 14.04 8.87
N PRO A 138 0.31 15.05 7.98
CA PRO A 138 1.08 15.00 6.74
C PRO A 138 2.58 14.80 6.98
N ALA A 139 3.16 15.52 7.93
CA ALA A 139 4.58 15.41 8.24
C ALA A 139 4.92 14.03 8.82
N LEU A 140 4.09 13.53 9.74
CA LEU A 140 4.30 12.22 10.34
C LEU A 140 4.16 11.09 9.32
N VAL A 141 3.09 11.11 8.49
CA VAL A 141 2.85 10.03 7.52
C VAL A 141 3.92 10.02 6.44
N TYR A 142 4.33 11.18 5.94
CA TYR A 142 5.40 11.28 4.94
C TYR A 142 6.73 10.82 5.52
N GLY A 143 7.08 11.29 6.71
CA GLY A 143 8.31 10.88 7.41
C GLY A 143 8.37 9.37 7.65
N LEU A 144 7.29 8.78 8.17
CA LEU A 144 7.21 7.33 8.38
C LEU A 144 7.28 6.55 7.07
N ALA A 145 6.54 6.96 6.04
CA ALA A 145 6.57 6.31 4.74
C ALA A 145 7.98 6.37 4.12
N SER A 146 8.65 7.51 4.22
CA SER A 146 10.02 7.70 3.71
C SER A 146 11.04 6.83 4.45
N LEU A 147 10.90 6.65 5.75
CA LEU A 147 11.77 5.78 6.55
C LEU A 147 11.54 4.28 6.23
N ILE A 148 10.30 3.89 6.01
CA ILE A 148 9.92 2.49 5.77
C ILE A 148 10.19 2.08 4.32
N ASN A 149 10.02 3.00 3.37
CA ASN A 149 10.10 2.74 1.93
C ASN A 149 11.38 2.00 1.49
N PRO A 150 12.61 2.38 1.88
CA PRO A 150 13.81 1.69 1.43
C PRO A 150 13.86 0.22 1.90
N GLY A 151 13.41 -0.06 3.13
CA GLY A 151 13.34 -1.42 3.65
C GLY A 151 12.34 -2.30 2.90
N VAL A 152 11.13 -1.77 2.67
CA VAL A 152 10.10 -2.49 1.91
C VAL A 152 10.53 -2.70 0.46
N THR A 153 11.11 -1.69 -0.19
CA THR A 153 11.60 -1.81 -1.57
C THR A 153 12.70 -2.86 -1.69
N ALA A 154 13.61 -2.94 -0.73
CA ALA A 154 14.65 -3.98 -0.70
C ALA A 154 14.05 -5.38 -0.64
N VAL A 155 13.04 -5.60 0.21
CA VAL A 155 12.33 -6.89 0.31
C VAL A 155 11.60 -7.24 -0.98
N LEU A 156 10.86 -6.27 -1.57
CA LEU A 156 10.14 -6.48 -2.83
C LEU A 156 11.09 -6.79 -3.99
N ASN A 157 12.24 -6.11 -4.08
CA ASN A 157 13.25 -6.38 -5.10
C ASN A 157 13.87 -7.78 -4.97
N GLN A 158 14.06 -8.27 -3.75
CA GLN A 158 14.53 -9.65 -3.53
C GLN A 158 13.50 -10.68 -4.01
N ILE A 159 12.22 -10.45 -3.73
CA ILE A 159 11.13 -11.32 -4.19
C ILE A 159 11.03 -11.27 -5.73
N ALA A 160 11.03 -10.08 -6.33
CA ALA A 160 10.99 -9.90 -7.78
C ALA A 160 12.19 -10.57 -8.47
N GLY A 161 13.39 -10.43 -7.91
CA GLY A 161 14.60 -11.09 -8.43
C GLY A 161 14.51 -12.63 -8.38
N ALA A 162 13.88 -13.17 -7.33
CA ALA A 162 13.65 -14.62 -7.23
C ALA A 162 12.63 -15.11 -8.27
N VAL A 163 11.50 -14.38 -8.43
CA VAL A 163 10.47 -14.71 -9.42
C VAL A 163 11.05 -14.66 -10.84
N ASN A 164 11.80 -13.62 -11.18
CA ASN A 164 12.43 -13.49 -12.50
C ASN A 164 13.43 -14.62 -12.75
N SER A 165 14.26 -15.01 -11.77
CA SER A 165 15.23 -16.11 -11.93
C SER A 165 14.54 -17.48 -12.10
N VAL A 166 13.37 -17.68 -11.53
CA VAL A 166 12.54 -18.89 -11.80
C VAL A 166 11.95 -18.84 -13.20
N GLY A 167 11.46 -17.68 -13.64
CA GLY A 167 10.93 -17.47 -14.99
C GLY A 167 11.95 -17.74 -16.09
N ASP A 168 13.17 -17.24 -15.91
CA ASP A 168 14.28 -17.44 -16.83
C ASP A 168 14.74 -18.91 -16.89
N SER A 169 14.64 -19.62 -15.75
CA SER A 169 15.06 -21.03 -15.64
C SER A 169 14.01 -22.02 -16.16
N SER A 170 12.74 -21.67 -16.08
CA SER A 170 11.61 -22.51 -16.53
C SER A 170 10.37 -21.66 -16.78
N PRO A 171 10.10 -21.22 -18.01
CA PRO A 171 8.93 -20.43 -18.36
C PRO A 171 7.59 -21.07 -17.94
N TYR A 172 7.56 -22.40 -17.87
CA TYR A 172 6.37 -23.16 -17.44
C TYR A 172 6.14 -23.14 -15.92
N ALA A 173 7.17 -22.86 -15.13
CA ALA A 173 7.03 -22.82 -13.66
C ALA A 173 6.25 -21.59 -13.15
N LEU A 174 6.09 -20.54 -13.98
CA LEU A 174 5.28 -19.37 -13.67
C LEU A 174 3.80 -19.52 -14.10
N ALA A 175 3.48 -20.57 -14.86
CA ALA A 175 2.13 -20.84 -15.37
C ALA A 175 1.29 -21.76 -14.46
N ILE A 176 1.89 -22.31 -13.41
CA ILE A 176 1.27 -23.14 -12.38
C ILE A 176 1.05 -22.31 -11.10
#